data_89f02311c4b82210e4f2a191921a1755
#
_entry.id   89f02311c4b82210e4f2a191921a1755
#
_cell.length_a   1.000
_cell.length_b   1.000
_cell.length_c   1.000
_cell.angle_alpha   90.00
_cell.angle_beta   90.00
_cell.angle_gamma   90.00
#
_symmetry.space_group_name_H-M   'P 1'
#
loop_
_entity.id
_entity.type
_entity.pdbx_description
1 polymer ?
#
loop_
_entity_poly.entity_id
_entity_poly.type
_entity_poly.pdbx_seq_one_letter_code
_entity_poly.pdbx_strand_id
1 'polypeptide(L)'
;MTYEGAHSVIGPLLKDLGASATEVGIIAGLGEMIAASLRYFSGKLADRTRAYWTITTLGYFLNLVVVPGLAFAGSWEAAALLVVAERTGKSLRGPARDVLLSEATEVVGHGSGFGLHAAMDQTGAVLGPVFVAISVARTHRFGPAFLWLALPAAGAFVSLLFARAARSKHATPPPAPAQKNLPQVFWIYVAAAGLLALGFVDFPLLAYHFQKNSLTKPEVIPLLYAGAMGVNGITALVFGRLFDRYGIQIIAVGIVVSLLALPFGFLGGSTGVYVSVACWATGLGAQDATLRSGISQVVSMNKRGTAFGAFNAAYGVLWFVGSVIMGVLYDFSLVTLVAFGMVAQLAAAVFFVWLRKPLAEEKTTA
;
A
#
# COMPACT_ATOMS: atom_id res chain seq x y z
N MET A 1 9.97 -1.70 8.11
CA MET A 1 11.40 -1.67 7.72
C MET A 1 11.74 -2.71 6.66
N THR A 2 11.66 -4.01 6.93
CA THR A 2 12.03 -5.09 5.97
C THR A 2 11.25 -5.02 4.67
N TYR A 3 9.92 -4.96 4.74
CA TYR A 3 9.03 -4.86 3.59
C TYR A 3 9.29 -3.59 2.78
N GLU A 4 9.27 -2.42 3.42
CA GLU A 4 9.40 -1.13 2.74
C GLU A 4 10.80 -0.95 2.14
N GLY A 5 11.84 -1.48 2.82
CA GLY A 5 13.19 -1.53 2.27
C GLY A 5 13.25 -2.35 0.98
N ALA A 6 12.69 -3.55 0.97
CA ALA A 6 12.64 -4.39 -0.22
C ALA A 6 11.82 -3.71 -1.34
N HIS A 7 10.62 -3.19 -1.00
CA HIS A 7 9.73 -2.56 -1.96
C HIS A 7 10.35 -1.36 -2.70
N SER A 8 11.23 -0.60 -2.03
CA SER A 8 11.90 0.57 -2.62
C SER A 8 12.80 0.25 -3.82
N VAL A 9 13.22 -0.99 -3.99
CA VAL A 9 14.14 -1.42 -5.06
C VAL A 9 13.62 -2.60 -5.88
N ILE A 10 12.37 -3.02 -5.72
CA ILE A 10 11.79 -4.13 -6.51
C ILE A 10 11.79 -3.80 -8.00
N GLY A 11 11.34 -2.61 -8.42
CA GLY A 11 11.35 -2.20 -9.82
C GLY A 11 12.76 -2.24 -10.44
N PRO A 12 13.75 -1.58 -9.81
CA PRO A 12 15.15 -1.69 -10.20
C PRO A 12 15.70 -3.12 -10.25
N LEU A 13 15.40 -3.95 -9.26
CA LEU A 13 15.83 -5.35 -9.25
C LEU A 13 15.26 -6.12 -10.44
N LEU A 14 13.95 -6.02 -10.68
CA LEU A 14 13.27 -6.69 -11.78
C LEU A 14 13.86 -6.25 -13.13
N LYS A 15 14.15 -4.94 -13.30
CA LYS A 15 14.82 -4.40 -14.48
C LYS A 15 16.20 -5.03 -14.69
N ASP A 16 17.01 -5.15 -13.63
CA ASP A 16 18.37 -5.74 -13.72
C ASP A 16 18.32 -7.26 -14.01
N LEU A 17 17.22 -7.92 -13.65
CA LEU A 17 16.93 -9.32 -13.98
C LEU A 17 16.31 -9.50 -15.38
N GLY A 18 16.13 -8.42 -16.14
CA GLY A 18 15.67 -8.46 -17.52
C GLY A 18 14.16 -8.35 -17.71
N ALA A 19 13.39 -8.02 -16.67
CA ALA A 19 11.95 -7.80 -16.79
C ALA A 19 11.64 -6.55 -17.63
N SER A 20 10.58 -6.63 -18.44
CA SER A 20 9.95 -5.49 -19.12
C SER A 20 9.11 -4.65 -18.13
N ALA A 21 8.70 -3.46 -18.54
CA ALA A 21 7.79 -2.66 -17.73
C ALA A 21 6.40 -3.31 -17.57
N THR A 22 5.96 -4.07 -18.59
CA THR A 22 4.73 -4.88 -18.49
C THR A 22 4.82 -5.90 -17.35
N GLU A 23 5.93 -6.64 -17.25
CA GLU A 23 6.14 -7.63 -16.19
C GLU A 23 6.22 -6.96 -14.82
N VAL A 24 6.90 -5.82 -14.71
CA VAL A 24 6.94 -5.03 -13.47
C VAL A 24 5.54 -4.59 -13.05
N GLY A 25 4.72 -4.09 -13.98
CA GLY A 25 3.32 -3.71 -13.73
C GLY A 25 2.47 -4.89 -13.26
N ILE A 26 2.61 -6.06 -13.89
CA ILE A 26 1.91 -7.29 -13.49
C ILE A 26 2.31 -7.68 -12.06
N ILE A 27 3.60 -7.72 -11.75
CA ILE A 27 4.12 -8.16 -10.44
C ILE A 27 3.69 -7.20 -9.33
N ALA A 28 3.83 -5.90 -9.55
CA ALA A 28 3.44 -4.87 -8.58
C ALA A 28 1.92 -4.89 -8.32
N GLY A 29 1.12 -4.85 -9.37
CA GLY A 29 -0.33 -4.85 -9.27
C GLY A 29 -0.89 -6.16 -8.71
N LEU A 30 -0.35 -7.32 -9.11
CA LEU A 30 -0.73 -8.62 -8.55
C LEU A 30 -0.44 -8.67 -7.05
N GLY A 31 0.68 -8.12 -6.63
CA GLY A 31 1.03 -7.98 -5.22
C GLY A 31 -0.02 -7.18 -4.44
N GLU A 32 -0.46 -6.03 -4.93
CA GLU A 32 -1.48 -5.21 -4.27
C GLU A 32 -2.88 -5.88 -4.29
N MET A 33 -3.26 -6.51 -5.39
CA MET A 33 -4.51 -7.28 -5.46
C MET A 33 -4.54 -8.41 -4.43
N ILE A 34 -3.45 -9.18 -4.30
CA ILE A 34 -3.31 -10.23 -3.30
C ILE A 34 -3.37 -9.62 -1.89
N ALA A 35 -2.63 -8.51 -1.67
CA ALA A 35 -2.63 -7.82 -0.39
C ALA A 35 -4.02 -7.36 0.03
N ALA A 36 -4.83 -6.86 -0.89
CA ALA A 36 -6.19 -6.42 -0.61
C ALA A 36 -7.18 -7.57 -0.42
N SER A 37 -7.19 -8.54 -1.36
CA SER A 37 -8.18 -9.63 -1.40
C SER A 37 -7.96 -10.68 -0.30
N LEU A 38 -6.70 -11.09 -0.09
CA LEU A 38 -6.38 -12.16 0.85
C LEU A 38 -6.60 -11.76 2.31
N ARG A 39 -6.57 -10.44 2.64
CA ARG A 39 -6.89 -9.94 3.98
C ARG A 39 -8.29 -10.33 4.43
N TYR A 40 -9.27 -10.30 3.53
CA TYR A 40 -10.63 -10.72 3.85
C TYR A 40 -10.68 -12.20 4.24
N PHE A 41 -10.06 -13.05 3.45
CA PHE A 41 -10.03 -14.49 3.71
C PHE A 41 -9.22 -14.86 4.96
N SER A 42 -8.07 -14.19 5.15
CA SER A 42 -7.23 -14.43 6.33
C SER A 42 -7.90 -13.97 7.63
N GLY A 43 -8.61 -12.86 7.62
CA GLY A 43 -9.42 -12.41 8.75
C GLY A 43 -10.50 -13.42 9.11
N LYS A 44 -11.28 -13.89 8.11
CA LYS A 44 -12.31 -14.91 8.31
C LYS A 44 -11.73 -16.24 8.80
N LEU A 45 -10.56 -16.64 8.30
CA LEU A 45 -9.84 -17.83 8.77
C LEU A 45 -9.39 -17.66 10.22
N ALA A 46 -8.79 -16.50 10.55
CA ALA A 46 -8.34 -16.19 11.90
C ALA A 46 -9.50 -16.21 12.91
N ASP A 47 -10.63 -15.59 12.58
CA ASP A 47 -11.83 -15.55 13.41
C ASP A 47 -12.43 -16.95 13.60
N ARG A 48 -12.51 -17.76 12.53
CA ARG A 48 -13.06 -19.11 12.59
C ARG A 48 -12.18 -20.06 13.40
N THR A 49 -10.87 -19.97 13.24
CA THR A 49 -9.91 -20.88 13.90
C THR A 49 -9.46 -20.36 15.25
N ARG A 50 -9.63 -19.07 15.54
CA ARG A 50 -9.07 -18.36 16.71
C ARG A 50 -7.55 -18.52 16.84
N ALA A 51 -6.87 -18.88 15.75
CA ALA A 51 -5.44 -19.16 15.70
C ALA A 51 -4.61 -17.90 15.40
N TYR A 52 -4.99 -16.74 15.96
CA TYR A 52 -4.39 -15.42 15.68
C TYR A 52 -2.87 -15.43 15.79
N TRP A 53 -2.32 -16.01 16.87
CA TRP A 53 -0.87 -16.09 17.05
C TRP A 53 -0.18 -16.96 16.00
N THR A 54 -0.78 -18.08 15.62
CA THR A 54 -0.21 -18.98 14.61
C THR A 54 -0.19 -18.32 13.24
N ILE A 55 -1.31 -17.71 12.84
CA ILE A 55 -1.44 -17.02 11.55
C ILE A 55 -0.47 -15.83 11.49
N THR A 56 -0.38 -15.03 12.55
CA THR A 56 0.56 -13.91 12.65
C THR A 56 2.01 -14.40 12.55
N THR A 57 2.37 -15.46 13.31
CA THR A 57 3.73 -16.03 13.31
C THR A 57 4.11 -16.56 11.92
N LEU A 58 3.20 -17.29 11.24
CA LEU A 58 3.43 -17.78 9.88
C LEU A 58 3.66 -16.64 8.89
N GLY A 59 2.86 -15.56 8.94
CA GLY A 59 3.04 -14.42 8.06
C GLY A 59 4.36 -13.68 8.28
N TYR A 60 4.82 -13.52 9.53
CA TYR A 60 6.14 -12.95 9.81
C TYR A 60 7.28 -13.88 9.41
N PHE A 61 7.14 -15.19 9.62
CA PHE A 61 8.13 -16.18 9.19
C PHE A 61 8.30 -16.17 7.67
N LEU A 62 7.20 -16.10 6.92
CA LEU A 62 7.26 -16.03 5.47
C LEU A 62 8.03 -14.78 5.00
N ASN A 63 7.79 -13.61 5.59
CA ASN A 63 8.56 -12.41 5.30
C ASN A 63 10.05 -12.54 5.66
N LEU A 64 10.36 -13.19 6.78
CA LEU A 64 11.74 -13.42 7.23
C LEU A 64 12.54 -14.24 6.22
N VAL A 65 11.90 -15.23 5.58
CA VAL A 65 12.56 -16.10 4.60
C VAL A 65 12.57 -15.50 3.21
N VAL A 66 11.44 -14.92 2.78
CA VAL A 66 11.23 -14.49 1.41
C VAL A 66 12.03 -13.24 1.06
N VAL A 67 12.09 -12.25 1.94
CA VAL A 67 12.80 -10.99 1.62
C VAL A 67 14.30 -11.22 1.46
N PRO A 68 15.02 -11.91 2.35
CA PRO A 68 16.41 -12.29 2.09
C PRO A 68 16.57 -13.20 0.87
N GLY A 69 15.57 -14.04 0.57
CA GLY A 69 15.54 -14.89 -0.61
C GLY A 69 15.68 -14.14 -1.92
N LEU A 70 15.21 -12.88 -2.00
CA LEU A 70 15.38 -12.02 -3.16
C LEU A 70 16.86 -11.80 -3.55
N ALA A 71 17.78 -11.90 -2.59
CA ALA A 71 19.22 -11.82 -2.87
C ALA A 71 19.73 -12.93 -3.78
N PHE A 72 19.02 -14.05 -3.84
CA PHE A 72 19.39 -15.25 -4.62
C PHE A 72 18.52 -15.42 -5.88
N ALA A 73 17.63 -14.46 -6.18
CA ALA A 73 16.81 -14.51 -7.37
C ALA A 73 17.69 -14.35 -8.63
N GLY A 74 17.85 -15.44 -9.37
CA GLY A 74 18.65 -15.46 -10.60
C GLY A 74 17.86 -15.08 -11.86
N SER A 75 16.53 -14.92 -11.77
CA SER A 75 15.65 -14.48 -12.84
C SER A 75 14.51 -13.62 -12.30
N TRP A 76 13.87 -12.85 -13.17
CA TRP A 76 12.75 -12.00 -12.78
C TRP A 76 11.53 -12.83 -12.34
N GLU A 77 11.31 -14.03 -12.89
CA GLU A 77 10.23 -14.94 -12.49
C GLU A 77 10.42 -15.44 -11.04
N ALA A 78 11.67 -15.78 -10.68
CA ALA A 78 11.99 -16.16 -9.32
C ALA A 78 11.77 -15.00 -8.35
N ALA A 79 12.17 -13.77 -8.71
CA ALA A 79 11.91 -12.58 -7.94
C ALA A 79 10.41 -12.30 -7.83
N ALA A 80 9.64 -12.46 -8.91
CA ALA A 80 8.18 -12.30 -8.92
C ALA A 80 7.49 -13.25 -7.95
N LEU A 81 7.87 -14.53 -7.97
CA LEU A 81 7.32 -15.53 -7.04
C LEU A 81 7.59 -15.14 -5.57
N LEU A 82 8.79 -14.65 -5.27
CA LEU A 82 9.16 -14.20 -3.94
C LEU A 82 8.37 -12.94 -3.54
N VAL A 83 8.17 -11.97 -4.45
CA VAL A 83 7.35 -10.78 -4.19
C VAL A 83 5.90 -11.18 -3.89
N VAL A 84 5.31 -12.08 -4.67
CA VAL A 84 3.95 -12.60 -4.43
C VAL A 84 3.86 -13.33 -3.08
N ALA A 85 4.86 -14.15 -2.75
CA ALA A 85 4.92 -14.84 -1.46
C ALA A 85 5.04 -13.85 -0.28
N GLU A 86 5.82 -12.77 -0.44
CA GLU A 86 5.93 -11.69 0.54
C GLU A 86 4.57 -11.02 0.78
N ARG A 87 3.86 -10.64 -0.29
CA ARG A 87 2.52 -10.03 -0.23
C ARG A 87 1.50 -10.96 0.45
N THR A 88 1.59 -12.26 0.16
CA THR A 88 0.78 -13.28 0.82
C THR A 88 1.05 -13.30 2.33
N GLY A 89 2.30 -13.31 2.75
CA GLY A 89 2.67 -13.26 4.17
C GLY A 89 2.16 -12.00 4.89
N LYS A 90 2.27 -10.83 4.25
CA LYS A 90 1.74 -9.55 4.76
C LYS A 90 0.23 -9.59 4.92
N SER A 91 -0.48 -10.17 3.96
CA SER A 91 -1.94 -10.27 3.97
C SER A 91 -2.46 -11.25 5.02
N LEU A 92 -1.77 -12.36 5.21
CA LEU A 92 -2.13 -13.36 6.22
C LEU A 92 -2.04 -12.79 7.63
N ARG A 93 -0.93 -12.10 7.95
CA ARG A 93 -0.69 -11.63 9.32
C ARG A 93 -1.51 -10.40 9.71
N GLY A 94 -1.89 -9.56 8.74
CA GLY A 94 -2.49 -8.23 9.01
C GLY A 94 -3.69 -8.30 9.94
N PRO A 95 -4.81 -8.95 9.57
CA PRO A 95 -6.01 -9.01 10.41
C PRO A 95 -5.77 -9.70 11.75
N ALA A 96 -5.03 -10.81 11.76
CA ALA A 96 -4.74 -11.55 13.00
C ALA A 96 -3.89 -10.71 13.97
N ARG A 97 -2.88 -9.98 13.45
CA ARG A 97 -2.05 -9.05 14.24
C ARG A 97 -2.89 -7.92 14.83
N ASP A 98 -3.80 -7.34 14.06
CA ASP A 98 -4.60 -6.22 14.48
C ASP A 98 -5.55 -6.60 15.63
N VAL A 99 -6.07 -7.85 15.64
CA VAL A 99 -6.81 -8.39 16.79
C VAL A 99 -5.92 -8.50 18.03
N LEU A 100 -4.72 -9.10 17.89
CA LEU A 100 -3.78 -9.23 19.00
C LEU A 100 -3.33 -7.88 19.55
N LEU A 101 -3.13 -6.90 18.67
CA LEU A 101 -2.81 -5.52 19.07
C LEU A 101 -3.97 -4.86 19.80
N SER A 102 -5.19 -5.05 19.34
CA SER A 102 -6.39 -4.55 20.02
C SER A 102 -6.49 -5.09 21.46
N GLU A 103 -6.30 -6.41 21.64
CA GLU A 103 -6.26 -7.02 22.99
C GLU A 103 -5.14 -6.42 23.85
N ALA A 104 -3.93 -6.29 23.32
CA ALA A 104 -2.78 -5.76 24.07
C ALA A 104 -2.94 -4.28 24.47
N THR A 105 -3.77 -3.52 23.75
CA THR A 105 -3.96 -2.08 23.97
C THR A 105 -5.16 -1.74 24.86
N GLU A 106 -5.94 -2.72 25.34
CA GLU A 106 -7.06 -2.49 26.24
C GLU A 106 -6.65 -1.75 27.53
N VAL A 107 -5.47 -2.05 28.08
CA VAL A 107 -4.96 -1.45 29.33
C VAL A 107 -4.44 -0.03 29.13
N VAL A 108 -3.78 0.24 27.99
CA VAL A 108 -3.15 1.55 27.71
C VAL A 108 -4.02 2.49 26.89
N GLY A 109 -5.17 2.01 26.43
CA GLY A 109 -6.08 2.70 25.53
C GLY A 109 -5.77 2.42 24.06
N HIS A 110 -6.81 2.03 23.31
CA HIS A 110 -6.69 1.66 21.90
C HIS A 110 -6.06 2.76 21.04
N GLY A 111 -6.45 4.03 21.26
CA GLY A 111 -5.90 5.16 20.50
C GLY A 111 -4.38 5.30 20.68
N SER A 112 -3.88 5.23 21.90
CA SER A 112 -2.44 5.32 22.20
C SER A 112 -1.67 4.11 21.66
N GLY A 113 -2.23 2.91 21.81
CA GLY A 113 -1.57 1.68 21.35
C GLY A 113 -1.48 1.58 19.83
N PHE A 114 -2.57 1.84 19.12
CA PHE A 114 -2.55 1.88 17.65
C PHE A 114 -1.74 3.06 17.12
N GLY A 115 -1.75 4.21 17.80
CA GLY A 115 -0.92 5.37 17.46
C GLY A 115 0.58 5.06 17.56
N LEU A 116 1.01 4.41 18.64
CA LEU A 116 2.40 3.95 18.78
C LEU A 116 2.78 2.95 17.68
N HIS A 117 1.89 1.98 17.40
CA HIS A 117 2.11 1.01 16.33
C HIS A 117 2.28 1.69 14.96
N ALA A 118 1.41 2.64 14.64
CA ALA A 118 1.49 3.41 13.40
C ALA A 118 2.79 4.23 13.30
N ALA A 119 3.24 4.85 14.39
CA ALA A 119 4.49 5.59 14.44
C ALA A 119 5.71 4.66 14.23
N MET A 120 5.71 3.48 14.83
CA MET A 120 6.75 2.47 14.62
C MET A 120 6.75 1.93 13.18
N ASP A 121 5.58 1.68 12.61
CA ASP A 121 5.44 1.22 11.23
C ASP A 121 5.98 2.27 10.25
N GLN A 122 5.61 3.54 10.44
CA GLN A 122 6.11 4.65 9.62
C GLN A 122 7.62 4.89 9.78
N THR A 123 8.14 4.77 11.00
CA THR A 123 9.59 4.81 11.24
C THR A 123 10.30 3.70 10.46
N GLY A 124 9.74 2.50 10.48
CA GLY A 124 10.24 1.38 9.69
C GLY A 124 10.16 1.60 8.19
N ALA A 125 9.11 2.30 7.71
CA ALA A 125 8.92 2.63 6.30
C ALA A 125 9.98 3.62 5.79
N VAL A 126 10.48 4.51 6.64
CA VAL A 126 11.59 5.42 6.31
C VAL A 126 12.95 4.72 6.45
N LEU A 127 13.21 4.07 7.60
CA LEU A 127 14.52 3.49 7.88
C LEU A 127 14.88 2.31 6.97
N GLY A 128 13.89 1.52 6.52
CA GLY A 128 14.13 0.39 5.63
C GLY A 128 14.82 0.79 4.33
N PRO A 129 14.23 1.69 3.54
CA PRO A 129 14.85 2.18 2.30
C PRO A 129 16.17 2.91 2.51
N VAL A 130 16.33 3.67 3.61
CA VAL A 130 17.65 4.30 3.96
C VAL A 130 18.72 3.23 4.13
N PHE A 131 18.39 2.14 4.81
CA PHE A 131 19.29 1.02 5.03
C PHE A 131 19.68 0.32 3.70
N VAL A 132 18.70 0.15 2.80
CA VAL A 132 18.92 -0.35 1.45
C VAL A 132 19.81 0.59 0.66
N ALA A 133 19.59 1.90 0.72
CA ALA A 133 20.41 2.91 0.04
C ALA A 133 21.88 2.83 0.45
N ILE A 134 22.17 2.72 1.75
CA ILE A 134 23.52 2.58 2.28
C ILE A 134 24.18 1.30 1.75
N SER A 135 23.44 0.19 1.72
CA SER A 135 23.95 -1.08 1.18
C SER A 135 24.25 -0.99 -0.31
N VAL A 136 23.34 -0.41 -1.10
CA VAL A 136 23.52 -0.24 -2.55
C VAL A 136 24.67 0.71 -2.85
N ALA A 137 24.81 1.82 -2.11
CA ALA A 137 25.92 2.76 -2.27
C ALA A 137 27.29 2.13 -2.02
N ARG A 138 27.37 1.14 -1.11
CA ARG A 138 28.64 0.43 -0.80
C ARG A 138 28.93 -0.72 -1.75
N THR A 139 27.92 -1.41 -2.22
CA THR A 139 28.07 -2.68 -2.97
C THR A 139 27.76 -2.55 -4.44
N HIS A 140 27.10 -1.47 -4.87
CA HIS A 140 26.57 -1.24 -6.22
C HIS A 140 25.66 -2.40 -6.74
N ARG A 141 25.07 -3.15 -5.79
CA ARG A 141 24.22 -4.32 -6.06
C ARG A 141 23.02 -4.33 -5.11
N PHE A 142 21.86 -4.82 -5.59
CA PHE A 142 20.65 -4.94 -4.76
C PHE A 142 20.68 -6.20 -3.87
N GLY A 143 21.28 -7.29 -4.31
CA GLY A 143 21.32 -8.57 -3.59
C GLY A 143 21.78 -8.44 -2.12
N PRO A 144 22.96 -7.84 -1.84
CA PRO A 144 23.43 -7.64 -0.47
C PRO A 144 22.43 -6.85 0.40
N ALA A 145 21.69 -5.88 -0.16
CA ALA A 145 20.71 -5.12 0.60
C ALA A 145 19.59 -6.00 1.17
N PHE A 146 19.12 -6.97 0.39
CA PHE A 146 18.09 -7.93 0.86
C PHE A 146 18.62 -8.83 1.98
N LEU A 147 19.90 -9.26 1.93
CA LEU A 147 20.51 -10.03 3.01
C LEU A 147 20.62 -9.21 4.31
N TRP A 148 20.99 -7.93 4.21
CA TRP A 148 21.02 -7.05 5.36
C TRP A 148 19.64 -6.84 5.99
N LEU A 149 18.57 -6.85 5.20
CA LEU A 149 17.19 -6.78 5.71
C LEU A 149 16.76 -8.02 6.50
N ALA A 150 17.54 -9.12 6.47
CA ALA A 150 17.33 -10.26 7.35
C ALA A 150 17.50 -9.92 8.83
N LEU A 151 18.38 -8.96 9.17
CA LEU A 151 18.61 -8.56 10.56
C LEU A 151 17.35 -7.95 11.20
N PRO A 152 16.73 -6.88 10.65
CA PRO A 152 15.48 -6.37 11.21
C PRO A 152 14.31 -7.36 11.11
N ALA A 153 14.28 -8.23 10.09
CA ALA A 153 13.28 -9.29 9.98
C ALA A 153 13.40 -10.31 11.11
N ALA A 154 14.63 -10.77 11.40
CA ALA A 154 14.91 -11.67 12.51
C ALA A 154 14.57 -11.01 13.86
N GLY A 155 14.96 -9.75 14.05
CA GLY A 155 14.62 -8.98 15.26
C GLY A 155 13.10 -8.88 15.47
N ALA A 156 12.33 -8.59 14.42
CA ALA A 156 10.88 -8.53 14.48
C ALA A 156 10.27 -9.92 14.80
N PHE A 157 10.81 -10.98 14.20
CA PHE A 157 10.33 -12.34 14.46
C PHE A 157 10.62 -12.79 15.89
N VAL A 158 11.82 -12.52 16.40
CA VAL A 158 12.20 -12.81 17.80
C VAL A 158 11.31 -12.03 18.77
N SER A 159 11.10 -10.73 18.53
CA SER A 159 10.19 -9.91 19.35
C SER A 159 8.76 -10.47 19.36
N LEU A 160 8.28 -10.95 18.22
CA LEU A 160 6.97 -11.61 18.13
C LEU A 160 6.90 -12.91 18.96
N LEU A 161 7.96 -13.71 18.95
CA LEU A 161 8.02 -14.93 19.77
C LEU A 161 8.01 -14.61 21.27
N PHE A 162 8.73 -13.56 21.71
CA PHE A 162 8.67 -13.09 23.10
C PHE A 162 7.27 -12.59 23.46
N ALA A 163 6.62 -11.79 22.61
CA ALA A 163 5.27 -11.32 22.82
C ALA A 163 4.28 -12.50 22.93
N ARG A 164 4.45 -13.53 22.08
CA ARG A 164 3.65 -14.75 22.13
C ARG A 164 3.85 -15.54 23.43
N ALA A 165 5.06 -15.61 23.94
CA ALA A 165 5.38 -16.29 25.19
C ALA A 165 4.83 -15.55 26.43
N ALA A 166 4.83 -14.22 26.39
CA ALA A 166 4.36 -13.35 27.46
C ALA A 166 2.82 -13.16 27.51
N ARG A 167 2.06 -13.75 26.56
CA ARG A 167 0.63 -13.52 26.41
C ARG A 167 -0.19 -13.91 27.63
N SER A 168 -1.18 -13.06 28.01
CA SER A 168 -2.27 -13.39 28.90
C SER A 168 -3.40 -14.11 28.13
N LYS A 169 -4.08 -15.06 28.74
CA LYS A 169 -5.24 -15.77 28.13
C LYS A 169 -6.50 -14.93 28.31
N HIS A 170 -6.78 -14.02 27.39
CA HIS A 170 -8.07 -13.30 27.35
C HIS A 170 -8.92 -13.86 26.18
N ALA A 171 -10.23 -13.93 26.41
CA ALA A 171 -11.16 -14.40 25.40
C ALA A 171 -11.54 -13.25 24.44
N THR A 172 -11.33 -13.46 23.14
CA THR A 172 -11.71 -12.50 22.09
C THR A 172 -13.23 -12.48 21.89
N PRO A 173 -13.88 -11.30 21.81
CA PRO A 173 -15.31 -11.20 21.50
C PRO A 173 -15.67 -11.80 20.14
N PRO A 174 -16.88 -12.36 19.95
CA PRO A 174 -17.28 -12.86 18.64
C PRO A 174 -17.46 -11.73 17.62
N PRO A 175 -17.11 -11.98 16.33
CA PRO A 175 -17.27 -10.98 15.27
C PRO A 175 -18.76 -10.65 15.04
N ALA A 176 -19.05 -9.38 14.75
CA ALA A 176 -20.40 -8.95 14.42
C ALA A 176 -20.85 -9.58 13.07
N PRO A 177 -22.12 -10.03 12.96
CA PRO A 177 -22.62 -10.66 11.74
C PRO A 177 -22.61 -9.70 10.54
N ALA A 178 -22.11 -10.17 9.39
CA ALA A 178 -22.10 -9.42 8.14
C ALA A 178 -23.52 -9.18 7.63
N GLN A 179 -23.92 -7.91 7.45
CA GLN A 179 -25.23 -7.55 6.89
C GLN A 179 -25.15 -7.42 5.37
N LYS A 180 -26.09 -8.06 4.67
CA LYS A 180 -26.27 -7.98 3.21
C LYS A 180 -27.01 -6.66 2.86
N ASN A 181 -26.69 -6.04 1.74
CA ASN A 181 -27.23 -4.80 1.16
C ASN A 181 -26.54 -3.51 1.56
N LEU A 182 -25.57 -3.12 0.74
CA LEU A 182 -24.90 -1.83 0.80
C LEU A 182 -25.65 -0.80 -0.05
N PRO A 183 -25.67 0.50 0.35
CA PRO A 183 -26.41 1.53 -0.38
C PRO A 183 -25.79 1.77 -1.77
N GLN A 184 -26.60 2.27 -2.71
CA GLN A 184 -26.15 2.55 -4.08
C GLN A 184 -25.00 3.58 -4.11
N VAL A 185 -25.04 4.59 -3.24
CA VAL A 185 -23.99 5.60 -3.10
C VAL A 185 -22.63 4.98 -2.75
N PHE A 186 -22.62 3.88 -1.98
CA PHE A 186 -21.39 3.13 -1.70
C PHE A 186 -20.77 2.55 -2.97
N TRP A 187 -21.56 2.00 -3.90
CA TRP A 187 -21.04 1.44 -5.14
C TRP A 187 -20.49 2.49 -6.09
N ILE A 188 -21.10 3.68 -6.10
CA ILE A 188 -20.58 4.85 -6.84
C ILE A 188 -19.25 5.30 -6.22
N TYR A 189 -19.17 5.30 -4.90
CA TYR A 189 -17.91 5.58 -4.18
C TYR A 189 -16.81 4.56 -4.53
N VAL A 190 -17.14 3.27 -4.56
CA VAL A 190 -16.21 2.20 -4.96
C VAL A 190 -15.76 2.37 -6.41
N ALA A 191 -16.65 2.76 -7.31
CA ALA A 191 -16.31 3.03 -8.71
C ALA A 191 -15.36 4.23 -8.85
N ALA A 192 -15.61 5.32 -8.11
CA ALA A 192 -14.73 6.50 -8.09
C ALA A 192 -13.33 6.16 -7.56
N ALA A 193 -13.26 5.44 -6.43
CA ALA A 193 -12.00 4.99 -5.86
C ALA A 193 -11.29 3.97 -6.78
N GLY A 194 -12.05 3.14 -7.48
CA GLY A 194 -11.51 2.19 -8.46
C GLY A 194 -10.89 2.89 -9.67
N LEU A 195 -11.49 3.96 -10.18
CA LEU A 195 -10.91 4.79 -11.24
C LEU A 195 -9.61 5.46 -10.77
N LEU A 196 -9.56 5.90 -9.51
CA LEU A 196 -8.33 6.41 -8.92
C LEU A 196 -7.26 5.33 -8.89
N ALA A 197 -7.58 4.13 -8.39
CA ALA A 197 -6.66 3.00 -8.33
C ALA A 197 -6.15 2.61 -9.73
N LEU A 198 -7.04 2.59 -10.73
CA LEU A 198 -6.73 2.29 -12.13
C LEU A 198 -5.70 3.26 -12.72
N GLY A 199 -5.77 4.55 -12.35
CA GLY A 199 -4.89 5.61 -12.85
C GLY A 199 -3.69 5.92 -11.96
N PHE A 200 -3.56 5.30 -10.79
CA PHE A 200 -2.47 5.56 -9.85
C PHE A 200 -1.26 4.67 -10.14
N VAL A 201 -0.11 5.30 -10.43
CA VAL A 201 1.10 4.55 -10.76
C VAL A 201 1.75 3.93 -9.53
N ASP A 202 2.21 2.69 -9.65
CA ASP A 202 3.02 2.03 -8.62
C ASP A 202 4.44 2.57 -8.57
N PHE A 203 5.01 2.70 -7.36
CA PHE A 203 6.41 3.11 -7.21
C PHE A 203 7.40 2.19 -7.93
N PRO A 204 7.26 0.86 -7.94
CA PRO A 204 8.14 -0.02 -8.72
C PRO A 204 8.24 0.36 -10.21
N LEU A 205 7.16 0.79 -10.85
CA LEU A 205 7.19 1.22 -12.26
C LEU A 205 7.91 2.57 -12.42
N LEU A 206 7.71 3.53 -11.49
CA LEU A 206 8.48 4.77 -11.46
C LEU A 206 9.97 4.50 -11.25
N ALA A 207 10.33 3.68 -10.26
CA ALA A 207 11.70 3.31 -9.94
C ALA A 207 12.39 2.56 -11.10
N TYR A 208 11.65 1.66 -11.77
CA TYR A 208 12.10 1.01 -13.01
C TYR A 208 12.44 2.04 -14.09
N HIS A 209 11.54 3.02 -14.33
CA HIS A 209 11.74 4.08 -15.31
C HIS A 209 12.97 4.94 -14.97
N PHE A 210 13.12 5.33 -13.71
CA PHE A 210 14.24 6.14 -13.24
C PHE A 210 15.58 5.45 -13.47
N GLN A 211 15.66 4.15 -13.22
CA GLN A 211 16.87 3.37 -13.44
C GLN A 211 17.09 3.08 -14.92
N LYS A 212 16.07 2.68 -15.69
CA LYS A 212 16.18 2.34 -17.12
C LYS A 212 16.72 3.51 -17.94
N ASN A 213 16.30 4.74 -17.62
CA ASN A 213 16.70 5.95 -18.31
C ASN A 213 17.85 6.71 -17.60
N SER A 214 18.46 6.11 -16.58
CA SER A 214 19.58 6.71 -15.83
C SER A 214 19.26 8.14 -15.31
N LEU A 215 18.00 8.38 -14.94
CA LEU A 215 17.53 9.70 -14.47
C LEU A 215 18.08 10.05 -13.08
N THR A 216 18.44 9.05 -12.30
CA THR A 216 19.09 9.19 -10.99
C THR A 216 19.99 7.96 -10.73
N LYS A 217 20.89 8.10 -9.73
CA LYS A 217 21.76 6.99 -9.32
C LYS A 217 20.96 5.89 -8.62
N PRO A 218 21.33 4.60 -8.77
CA PRO A 218 20.60 3.49 -8.15
C PRO A 218 20.44 3.61 -6.62
N GLU A 219 21.46 4.11 -5.93
CA GLU A 219 21.44 4.34 -4.49
C GLU A 219 20.49 5.46 -4.03
N VAL A 220 20.11 6.36 -4.94
CA VAL A 220 19.18 7.47 -4.65
C VAL A 220 17.73 6.99 -4.71
N ILE A 221 17.41 5.98 -5.51
CA ILE A 221 16.04 5.48 -5.66
C ILE A 221 15.40 5.07 -4.30
N PRO A 222 16.05 4.26 -3.47
CA PRO A 222 15.49 3.95 -2.16
C PRO A 222 15.43 5.16 -1.21
N LEU A 223 16.32 6.17 -1.36
CA LEU A 223 16.22 7.42 -0.60
C LEU A 223 15.00 8.26 -1.02
N LEU A 224 14.69 8.29 -2.32
CA LEU A 224 13.47 8.91 -2.82
C LEU A 224 12.23 8.24 -2.21
N TYR A 225 12.22 6.91 -2.14
CA TYR A 225 11.13 6.19 -1.48
C TYR A 225 11.04 6.47 0.02
N ALA A 226 12.18 6.53 0.73
CA ALA A 226 12.22 6.92 2.14
C ALA A 226 11.63 8.32 2.36
N GLY A 227 12.02 9.29 1.54
CA GLY A 227 11.46 10.64 1.55
C GLY A 227 9.96 10.65 1.25
N ALA A 228 9.54 9.84 0.27
CA ALA A 228 8.14 9.67 -0.08
C ALA A 228 7.31 9.14 1.10
N MET A 229 7.80 8.17 1.85
CA MET A 229 7.11 7.65 3.04
C MET A 229 7.00 8.70 4.16
N GLY A 230 8.03 9.55 4.32
CA GLY A 230 7.96 10.70 5.21
C GLY A 230 6.88 11.71 4.79
N VAL A 231 6.84 12.06 3.51
CA VAL A 231 5.80 12.94 2.93
C VAL A 231 4.42 12.31 3.05
N ASN A 232 4.27 11.02 2.76
CA ASN A 232 3.02 10.27 2.92
C ASN A 232 2.47 10.41 4.35
N GLY A 233 3.30 10.18 5.37
CA GLY A 233 2.87 10.27 6.76
C GLY A 233 2.38 11.69 7.14
N ILE A 234 3.12 12.73 6.75
CA ILE A 234 2.73 14.14 6.98
C ILE A 234 1.43 14.45 6.24
N THR A 235 1.34 14.07 4.99
CA THR A 235 0.18 14.33 4.13
C THR A 235 -1.06 13.61 4.65
N ALA A 236 -0.94 12.38 5.10
CA ALA A 236 -2.05 11.64 5.71
C ALA A 236 -2.65 12.38 6.93
N LEU A 237 -1.80 12.97 7.78
CA LEU A 237 -2.24 13.78 8.92
C LEU A 237 -2.95 15.06 8.47
N VAL A 238 -2.43 15.74 7.46
CA VAL A 238 -3.02 16.97 6.91
C VAL A 238 -4.35 16.68 6.25
N PHE A 239 -4.39 15.70 5.34
CA PHE A 239 -5.62 15.34 4.61
C PHE A 239 -6.67 14.71 5.52
N GLY A 240 -6.29 14.00 6.58
CA GLY A 240 -7.21 13.55 7.60
C GLY A 240 -7.97 14.71 8.27
N ARG A 241 -7.25 15.75 8.71
CA ARG A 241 -7.87 16.97 9.29
C ARG A 241 -8.72 17.74 8.26
N LEU A 242 -8.24 17.85 7.03
CA LEU A 242 -9.01 18.50 5.96
C LEU A 242 -10.28 17.71 5.63
N PHE A 243 -10.23 16.38 5.69
CA PHE A 243 -11.40 15.53 5.47
C PHE A 243 -12.46 15.74 6.56
N ASP A 244 -12.05 15.86 7.82
CA ASP A 244 -12.98 16.13 8.93
C ASP A 244 -13.70 17.48 8.73
N ARG A 245 -13.02 18.47 8.14
CA ARG A 245 -13.57 19.81 7.89
C ARG A 245 -14.38 19.92 6.60
N TYR A 246 -13.90 19.34 5.51
CA TYR A 246 -14.44 19.52 4.16
C TYR A 246 -15.15 18.29 3.60
N GLY A 247 -15.03 17.12 4.26
CA GLY A 247 -15.65 15.87 3.83
C GLY A 247 -15.03 15.28 2.57
N ILE A 248 -15.83 14.51 1.84
CA ILE A 248 -15.40 13.64 0.73
C ILE A 248 -14.76 14.39 -0.45
N GLN A 249 -15.11 15.66 -0.64
CA GLN A 249 -14.58 16.47 -1.76
C GLN A 249 -13.07 16.71 -1.66
N ILE A 250 -12.48 16.61 -0.45
CA ILE A 250 -11.03 16.80 -0.28
C ILE A 250 -10.22 15.70 -0.96
N ILE A 251 -10.83 14.54 -1.22
CA ILE A 251 -10.22 13.45 -1.98
C ILE A 251 -9.82 13.94 -3.38
N ALA A 252 -10.67 14.73 -4.03
CA ALA A 252 -10.39 15.27 -5.35
C ALA A 252 -9.12 16.17 -5.36
N VAL A 253 -8.88 16.92 -4.28
CA VAL A 253 -7.65 17.74 -4.15
C VAL A 253 -6.41 16.83 -4.10
N GLY A 254 -6.44 15.76 -3.32
CA GLY A 254 -5.35 14.77 -3.27
C GLY A 254 -5.09 14.13 -4.64
N ILE A 255 -6.16 13.83 -5.39
CA ILE A 255 -6.07 13.28 -6.73
C ILE A 255 -5.42 14.28 -7.70
N VAL A 256 -5.81 15.54 -7.68
CA VAL A 256 -5.22 16.58 -8.55
C VAL A 256 -3.73 16.75 -8.30
N VAL A 257 -3.27 16.62 -7.05
CA VAL A 257 -1.84 16.63 -6.76
C VAL A 257 -1.17 15.35 -7.28
N SER A 258 -1.77 14.19 -7.03
CA SER A 258 -1.15 12.90 -7.41
C SER A 258 -1.03 12.70 -8.93
N LEU A 259 -1.97 13.23 -9.72
CA LEU A 259 -1.91 13.08 -11.18
C LEU A 259 -0.69 13.76 -11.80
N LEU A 260 -0.11 14.78 -11.13
CA LEU A 260 1.13 15.44 -11.57
C LEU A 260 2.34 14.50 -11.48
N ALA A 261 2.27 13.45 -10.67
CA ALA A 261 3.34 12.46 -10.58
C ALA A 261 3.63 11.81 -11.94
N LEU A 262 2.62 11.61 -12.78
CA LEU A 262 2.75 10.94 -14.08
C LEU A 262 3.59 11.76 -15.09
N PRO A 263 3.21 13.00 -15.45
CA PRO A 263 3.97 13.75 -16.45
C PRO A 263 5.39 14.07 -15.93
N PHE A 264 5.55 14.45 -14.66
CA PHE A 264 6.88 14.71 -14.13
C PHE A 264 7.74 13.45 -14.04
N GLY A 265 7.16 12.30 -13.68
CA GLY A 265 7.89 11.04 -13.54
C GLY A 265 8.37 10.46 -14.86
N PHE A 266 7.52 10.45 -15.88
CA PHE A 266 7.82 9.80 -17.15
C PHE A 266 8.32 10.74 -18.25
N LEU A 267 8.04 12.05 -18.17
CA LEU A 267 8.40 13.01 -19.21
C LEU A 267 9.30 14.16 -18.70
N GLY A 268 9.46 14.31 -17.38
CA GLY A 268 10.13 15.45 -16.76
C GLY A 268 11.65 15.33 -16.59
N GLY A 269 12.26 14.22 -17.05
CA GLY A 269 13.70 13.98 -16.92
C GLY A 269 14.17 13.94 -15.45
N SER A 270 15.46 14.21 -15.22
CA SER A 270 16.08 14.08 -13.88
C SER A 270 15.49 15.03 -12.82
N THR A 271 15.10 16.24 -13.20
CA THR A 271 14.43 17.18 -12.28
C THR A 271 13.01 16.70 -11.95
N GLY A 272 12.32 16.15 -12.94
CA GLY A 272 10.97 15.61 -12.80
C GLY A 272 10.87 14.46 -11.79
N VAL A 273 11.93 13.68 -11.59
CA VAL A 273 11.97 12.59 -10.60
C VAL A 273 11.56 13.06 -9.21
N TYR A 274 12.13 14.15 -8.72
CA TYR A 274 11.85 14.65 -7.36
C TYR A 274 10.43 15.19 -7.22
N VAL A 275 9.95 15.93 -8.23
CA VAL A 275 8.59 16.47 -8.26
C VAL A 275 7.58 15.32 -8.33
N SER A 276 7.82 14.34 -9.20
CA SER A 276 6.99 13.15 -9.34
C SER A 276 6.82 12.41 -8.01
N VAL A 277 7.93 12.11 -7.35
CA VAL A 277 7.93 11.37 -6.08
C VAL A 277 7.20 12.15 -4.98
N ALA A 278 7.38 13.47 -4.91
CA ALA A 278 6.67 14.32 -3.94
C ALA A 278 5.15 14.34 -4.21
N CYS A 279 4.73 14.49 -5.47
CA CYS A 279 3.32 14.44 -5.85
C CYS A 279 2.70 13.06 -5.62
N TRP A 280 3.41 12.00 -5.97
CA TRP A 280 3.00 10.62 -5.74
C TRP A 280 2.78 10.33 -4.25
N ALA A 281 3.76 10.69 -3.41
CA ALA A 281 3.70 10.50 -1.97
C ALA A 281 2.56 11.30 -1.32
N THR A 282 2.34 12.53 -1.78
CA THR A 282 1.22 13.38 -1.33
C THR A 282 -0.12 12.74 -1.68
N GLY A 283 -0.27 12.23 -2.91
CA GLY A 283 -1.46 11.52 -3.34
C GLY A 283 -1.70 10.23 -2.54
N LEU A 284 -0.65 9.46 -2.28
CA LEU A 284 -0.73 8.23 -1.50
C LEU A 284 -1.20 8.52 -0.06
N GLY A 285 -0.59 9.52 0.61
CA GLY A 285 -0.98 9.91 1.97
C GLY A 285 -2.41 10.48 2.04
N ALA A 286 -2.83 11.23 1.03
CA ALA A 286 -4.22 11.68 0.91
C ALA A 286 -5.19 10.48 0.81
N GLN A 287 -4.89 9.49 -0.04
CA GLN A 287 -5.69 8.27 -0.20
C GLN A 287 -5.76 7.46 1.10
N ASP A 288 -4.64 7.23 1.77
CA ASP A 288 -4.55 6.46 3.01
C ASP A 288 -5.45 7.02 4.12
N ALA A 289 -5.50 8.36 4.24
CA ALA A 289 -6.32 9.03 5.25
C ALA A 289 -7.79 9.11 4.86
N THR A 290 -8.09 9.42 3.59
CA THR A 290 -9.44 9.87 3.20
C THR A 290 -10.33 8.77 2.64
N LEU A 291 -9.78 7.76 1.92
CA LEU A 291 -10.61 6.73 1.32
C LEU A 291 -11.31 5.85 2.37
N ARG A 292 -10.63 5.52 3.46
CA ARG A 292 -11.25 4.77 4.56
C ARG A 292 -12.27 5.60 5.33
N SER A 293 -11.95 6.86 5.56
CA SER A 293 -12.86 7.82 6.22
C SER A 293 -14.13 8.06 5.39
N GLY A 294 -14.00 8.10 4.05
CA GLY A 294 -15.13 8.23 3.13
C GLY A 294 -16.12 7.08 3.22
N ILE A 295 -15.67 5.84 3.34
CA ILE A 295 -16.56 4.68 3.54
C ILE A 295 -17.40 4.86 4.82
N SER A 296 -16.80 5.39 5.88
CA SER A 296 -17.50 5.64 7.15
C SER A 296 -18.55 6.73 7.09
N GLN A 297 -18.49 7.62 6.07
CA GLN A 297 -19.54 8.62 5.80
C GLN A 297 -20.68 8.07 4.95
N VAL A 298 -20.39 7.09 4.08
CA VAL A 298 -21.34 6.53 3.10
C VAL A 298 -22.10 5.33 3.66
N VAL A 299 -21.54 4.65 4.69
CA VAL A 299 -22.10 3.39 5.20
C VAL A 299 -22.29 3.44 6.72
N SER A 300 -23.48 3.01 7.18
CA SER A 300 -23.81 2.89 8.61
C SER A 300 -22.88 1.92 9.34
N MET A 301 -22.70 2.13 10.65
CA MET A 301 -21.72 1.43 11.49
C MET A 301 -21.84 -0.11 11.42
N ASN A 302 -23.06 -0.64 11.40
CA ASN A 302 -23.36 -2.07 11.36
C ASN A 302 -23.03 -2.75 10.01
N LYS A 303 -22.77 -1.98 8.95
CA LYS A 303 -22.44 -2.47 7.60
C LYS A 303 -20.98 -2.21 7.19
N ARG A 304 -20.21 -1.49 8.02
CA ARG A 304 -18.84 -1.07 7.68
C ARG A 304 -17.89 -2.25 7.39
N GLY A 305 -17.99 -3.34 8.15
CA GLY A 305 -17.13 -4.52 7.91
C GLY A 305 -17.30 -5.09 6.50
N THR A 306 -18.54 -5.29 6.06
CA THR A 306 -18.86 -5.74 4.70
C THR A 306 -18.41 -4.72 3.65
N ALA A 307 -18.63 -3.42 3.91
CA ALA A 307 -18.24 -2.34 3.02
C ALA A 307 -16.72 -2.26 2.84
N PHE A 308 -15.95 -2.33 3.92
CA PHE A 308 -14.47 -2.36 3.82
C PHE A 308 -13.96 -3.58 3.06
N GLY A 309 -14.57 -4.76 3.27
CA GLY A 309 -14.22 -5.97 2.52
C GLY A 309 -14.48 -5.81 1.02
N ALA A 310 -15.66 -5.36 0.63
CA ALA A 310 -16.03 -5.13 -0.77
C ALA A 310 -15.17 -4.04 -1.42
N PHE A 311 -14.95 -2.92 -0.70
CA PHE A 311 -14.09 -1.84 -1.15
C PHE A 311 -12.65 -2.32 -1.42
N ASN A 312 -12.02 -2.99 -0.45
CA ASN A 312 -10.64 -3.44 -0.59
C ASN A 312 -10.48 -4.43 -1.75
N ALA A 313 -11.44 -5.34 -1.94
CA ALA A 313 -11.41 -6.29 -3.05
C ALA A 313 -11.52 -5.57 -4.41
N ALA A 314 -12.51 -4.69 -4.58
CA ALA A 314 -12.71 -3.94 -5.82
C ALA A 314 -11.53 -3.00 -6.11
N TYR A 315 -11.07 -2.27 -5.11
CA TYR A 315 -9.93 -1.35 -5.20
C TYR A 315 -8.65 -2.10 -5.60
N GLY A 316 -8.35 -3.24 -4.97
CA GLY A 316 -7.16 -4.04 -5.28
C GLY A 316 -7.20 -4.65 -6.68
N VAL A 317 -8.38 -5.11 -7.15
CA VAL A 317 -8.55 -5.61 -8.53
C VAL A 317 -8.33 -4.49 -9.55
N LEU A 318 -8.90 -3.31 -9.33
CA LEU A 318 -8.76 -2.17 -10.25
C LEU A 318 -7.33 -1.59 -10.21
N TRP A 319 -6.67 -1.63 -9.07
CA TRP A 319 -5.24 -1.31 -8.97
C TRP A 319 -4.40 -2.27 -9.81
N PHE A 320 -4.63 -3.57 -9.69
CA PHE A 320 -3.95 -4.58 -10.53
C PHE A 320 -4.16 -4.32 -12.02
N VAL A 321 -5.41 -4.13 -12.45
CA VAL A 321 -5.74 -3.85 -13.86
C VAL A 321 -5.03 -2.58 -14.34
N GLY A 322 -5.02 -1.51 -13.53
CA GLY A 322 -4.31 -0.27 -13.82
C GLY A 322 -2.81 -0.46 -13.96
N SER A 323 -2.19 -1.18 -13.04
CA SER A 323 -0.76 -1.46 -13.05
C SER A 323 -0.33 -2.28 -14.29
N VAL A 324 -1.14 -3.28 -14.68
CA VAL A 324 -0.92 -4.05 -15.91
C VAL A 324 -1.03 -3.17 -17.15
N ILE A 325 -2.11 -2.37 -17.26
CA ILE A 325 -2.30 -1.45 -18.38
C ILE A 325 -1.14 -0.46 -18.47
N MET A 326 -0.74 0.16 -17.35
CA MET A 326 0.38 1.10 -17.33
C MET A 326 1.70 0.45 -17.71
N GLY A 327 1.95 -0.80 -17.28
CA GLY A 327 3.11 -1.57 -17.69
C GLY A 327 3.15 -1.80 -19.20
N VAL A 328 2.04 -2.24 -19.81
CA VAL A 328 1.89 -2.42 -21.26
C VAL A 328 2.07 -1.10 -22.00
N LEU A 329 1.40 -0.04 -21.54
CA LEU A 329 1.51 1.28 -22.18
C LEU A 329 2.91 1.85 -22.05
N TYR A 330 3.66 1.54 -20.99
CA TYR A 330 5.05 1.94 -20.84
C TYR A 330 5.92 1.39 -21.97
N ASP A 331 5.75 0.12 -22.31
CA ASP A 331 6.51 -0.53 -23.39
C ASP A 331 6.10 -0.02 -24.78
N PHE A 332 4.87 0.54 -24.89
CA PHE A 332 4.34 1.08 -26.14
C PHE A 332 4.62 2.59 -26.31
N SER A 333 4.22 3.42 -25.31
CA SER A 333 4.37 4.87 -25.37
C SER A 333 4.19 5.51 -23.99
N LEU A 334 5.21 6.23 -23.52
CA LEU A 334 5.15 6.98 -22.26
C LEU A 334 4.04 8.06 -22.25
N VAL A 335 3.81 8.71 -23.40
CA VAL A 335 2.75 9.72 -23.53
C VAL A 335 1.38 9.08 -23.35
N THR A 336 1.15 7.91 -23.93
CA THR A 336 -0.13 7.19 -23.78
C THR A 336 -0.34 6.71 -22.36
N LEU A 337 0.72 6.24 -21.68
CA LEU A 337 0.69 5.88 -20.25
C LEU A 337 0.26 7.09 -19.40
N VAL A 338 0.93 8.24 -19.58
CA VAL A 338 0.62 9.47 -18.85
C VAL A 338 -0.81 9.91 -19.10
N ALA A 339 -1.26 9.93 -20.37
CA ALA A 339 -2.61 10.30 -20.73
C ALA A 339 -3.66 9.37 -20.08
N PHE A 340 -3.44 8.05 -20.13
CA PHE A 340 -4.32 7.07 -19.51
C PHE A 340 -4.48 7.32 -18.00
N GLY A 341 -3.35 7.41 -17.28
CA GLY A 341 -3.39 7.61 -15.83
C GLY A 341 -4.00 8.95 -15.43
N MET A 342 -3.70 10.04 -16.18
CA MET A 342 -4.32 11.35 -15.95
C MET A 342 -5.83 11.34 -16.20
N VAL A 343 -6.29 10.75 -17.29
CA VAL A 343 -7.72 10.65 -17.60
C VAL A 343 -8.46 9.85 -16.54
N ALA A 344 -7.94 8.71 -16.12
CA ALA A 344 -8.54 7.88 -15.08
C ALA A 344 -8.63 8.63 -13.73
N GLN A 345 -7.55 9.31 -13.31
CA GLN A 345 -7.54 10.10 -12.08
C GLN A 345 -8.45 11.34 -12.16
N LEU A 346 -8.50 12.05 -13.29
CA LEU A 346 -9.41 13.17 -13.47
C LEU A 346 -10.88 12.71 -13.42
N ALA A 347 -11.20 11.59 -14.06
CA ALA A 347 -12.54 11.01 -13.96
C ALA A 347 -12.88 10.69 -12.50
N ALA A 348 -11.96 10.06 -11.75
CA ALA A 348 -12.14 9.82 -10.32
C ALA A 348 -12.41 11.11 -9.54
N ALA A 349 -11.63 12.16 -9.77
CA ALA A 349 -11.80 13.46 -9.10
C ALA A 349 -13.19 14.05 -9.36
N VAL A 350 -13.66 14.00 -10.62
CA VAL A 350 -15.03 14.46 -11.00
C VAL A 350 -16.09 13.67 -10.25
N PHE A 351 -15.97 12.33 -10.17
CA PHE A 351 -16.91 11.49 -9.42
C PHE A 351 -16.91 11.82 -7.92
N PHE A 352 -15.75 12.07 -7.29
CA PHE A 352 -15.69 12.46 -5.88
C PHE A 352 -16.32 13.83 -5.61
N VAL A 353 -16.17 14.79 -6.52
CA VAL A 353 -16.86 16.09 -6.42
C VAL A 353 -18.37 15.92 -6.58
N TRP A 354 -18.81 15.09 -7.52
CA TRP A 354 -20.23 14.83 -7.76
C TRP A 354 -20.90 14.11 -6.58
N LEU A 355 -20.21 13.17 -5.91
CA LEU A 355 -20.72 12.43 -4.75
C LEU A 355 -21.12 13.31 -3.57
N ARG A 356 -20.67 14.58 -3.54
CA ARG A 356 -21.09 15.55 -2.51
C ARG A 356 -22.60 15.75 -2.50
N LYS A 357 -23.26 15.79 -3.66
CA LYS A 357 -24.71 16.07 -3.81
C LYS A 357 -25.58 14.95 -3.21
N PRO A 358 -25.45 13.69 -3.62
CA PRO A 358 -26.22 12.58 -3.07
C PRO A 358 -26.07 12.42 -1.54
N LEU A 359 -24.84 12.65 -1.02
CA LEU A 359 -24.58 12.55 0.41
C LEU A 359 -25.19 13.69 1.25
N ALA A 360 -25.39 14.87 0.64
CA ALA A 360 -26.08 15.98 1.29
C ALA A 360 -27.59 15.73 1.36
N GLU A 361 -28.16 15.17 0.30
CA GLU A 361 -29.59 14.82 0.22
C GLU A 361 -29.97 13.70 1.19
N GLU A 362 -29.15 12.66 1.31
CA GLU A 362 -29.37 11.54 2.25
C GLU A 362 -29.36 11.99 3.72
N LYS A 363 -28.53 13.00 4.07
CA LYS A 363 -28.48 13.59 5.42
C LYS A 363 -29.68 14.48 5.74
N THR A 364 -30.37 14.99 4.73
CA THR A 364 -31.54 15.87 4.91
C THR A 364 -32.84 15.05 5.03
N THR A 365 -32.82 13.79 4.55
CA THR A 365 -33.98 12.87 4.57
C THR A 365 -33.94 11.86 5.72
N ALA A 366 -32.85 11.79 6.49
CA ALA A 366 -32.65 10.92 7.67
C ALA A 366 -32.74 11.73 8.96
#